data_21d1d0d7337561560c359448e33cd554
#
_entry.id   21d1d0d7337561560c359448e33cd554
#
_cell.length_a   1.000
_cell.length_b   1.000
_cell.length_c   1.000
_cell.angle_alpha   90.00
_cell.angle_beta   90.00
_cell.angle_gamma   90.00
#
_symmetry.space_group_name_H-M   'P 1'
#
loop_
_entity.id
_entity.type
_entity.pdbx_description
1 polymer ?
#
loop_
_entity_poly.entity_id
_entity_poly.type
_entity_poly.pdbx_seq_one_letter_code
_entity_poly.pdbx_strand_id
1 'polypeptide(L)'
;MTQLTYQGPDIFSDLPNRTPELLVVVDAEEEFDWTKPFNRNNREVASITENNRAHEIYDRLGVSPTYCVDQCVAENPVAVEYLNSLVKEGRCSIGTQLHPWVTPPYDEDVNDFNSYHGNLPESLERAKINTVTDTIEQAFGVR
;
A
#
# COMPACT_ATOMS: atom_id res chain seq x y z
N MET A 1 24.44 22.88 13.27
CA MET A 1 23.62 22.04 12.38
C MET A 1 24.42 21.82 11.11
N THR A 2 24.97 20.61 10.93
CA THR A 2 25.75 20.29 9.74
C THR A 2 24.75 19.93 8.64
N GLN A 3 24.67 20.73 7.60
CA GLN A 3 23.88 20.42 6.42
C GLN A 3 24.52 19.20 5.75
N LEU A 4 23.78 18.08 5.70
CA LEU A 4 24.14 16.94 4.88
C LEU A 4 23.96 17.35 3.41
N THR A 5 25.07 17.66 2.74
CA THR A 5 25.08 17.82 1.28
C THR A 5 25.19 16.44 0.65
N TYR A 6 24.17 16.04 -0.12
CA TYR A 6 24.23 14.87 -0.97
C TYR A 6 25.36 15.03 -2.01
N GLN A 7 26.34 14.12 -1.99
CA GLN A 7 27.47 14.11 -2.93
C GLN A 7 27.40 12.90 -3.90
N GLY A 8 26.21 12.39 -4.16
CA GLY A 8 26.01 11.38 -5.18
C GLY A 8 26.09 11.95 -6.61
N PRO A 9 26.14 11.08 -7.63
CA PRO A 9 26.05 11.54 -9.02
C PRO A 9 24.78 12.37 -9.20
N ASP A 10 24.91 13.49 -9.89
CA ASP A 10 23.77 14.34 -10.24
C ASP A 10 22.92 13.63 -11.30
N ILE A 11 22.06 12.73 -10.84
CA ILE A 11 21.13 11.97 -11.69
C ILE A 11 20.06 12.84 -12.34
N PHE A 12 20.01 14.13 -11.98
CA PHE A 12 19.02 15.07 -12.50
C PHE A 12 19.60 16.01 -13.60
N SER A 13 20.93 16.03 -13.80
CA SER A 13 21.58 16.90 -14.78
C SER A 13 21.18 16.62 -16.23
N ASP A 14 20.78 15.39 -16.53
CA ASP A 14 20.43 14.93 -17.88
C ASP A 14 18.91 14.87 -18.14
N LEU A 15 18.09 15.33 -17.18
CA LEU A 15 16.65 15.40 -17.36
C LEU A 15 16.31 16.68 -18.13
N PRO A 16 15.86 16.57 -19.40
CA PRO A 16 15.39 17.75 -20.14
C PRO A 16 14.21 18.37 -19.41
N ASN A 17 14.10 19.69 -19.40
CA ASN A 17 13.03 20.52 -18.82
C ASN A 17 11.72 19.75 -18.58
N ARG A 18 11.67 18.93 -17.53
CA ARG A 18 10.48 18.20 -17.13
C ARG A 18 9.64 19.07 -16.22
N THR A 19 8.37 19.19 -16.53
CA THR A 19 7.39 19.70 -15.57
C THR A 19 7.40 18.78 -14.34
N PRO A 20 7.44 19.30 -13.11
CA PRO A 20 7.31 18.49 -11.92
C PRO A 20 6.04 17.62 -11.97
N GLU A 21 6.17 16.34 -11.63
CA GLU A 21 5.05 15.41 -11.58
C GLU A 21 4.68 15.15 -10.11
N LEU A 22 3.38 15.16 -9.81
CA LEU A 22 2.85 14.79 -8.49
C LEU A 22 2.36 13.35 -8.55
N LEU A 23 2.94 12.49 -7.72
CA LEU A 23 2.43 11.14 -7.45
C LEU A 23 1.71 11.15 -6.11
N VAL A 24 0.50 10.59 -6.08
CA VAL A 24 -0.27 10.41 -4.84
C VAL A 24 -0.37 8.92 -4.57
N VAL A 25 0.14 8.51 -3.42
CA VAL A 25 0.05 7.14 -2.92
C VAL A 25 -0.79 7.15 -1.66
N VAL A 26 -1.71 6.21 -1.56
CA VAL A 26 -2.61 6.04 -0.41
C VAL A 26 -2.33 4.65 0.16
N ASP A 27 -1.90 4.60 1.42
CA ASP A 27 -1.79 3.35 2.15
C ASP A 27 -3.20 2.86 2.48
N ALA A 28 -3.61 1.76 1.84
CA ALA A 28 -4.91 1.13 1.99
C ALA A 28 -4.73 -0.16 2.80
N GLU A 29 -4.93 -0.04 4.10
CA GLU A 29 -4.51 -1.03 5.08
C GLU A 29 -5.56 -1.26 6.14
N GLU A 30 -5.36 -2.30 6.96
CA GLU A 30 -6.19 -2.57 8.11
C GLU A 30 -6.08 -1.47 9.18
N GLU A 31 -7.17 -1.28 9.91
CA GLU A 31 -7.22 -0.33 11.02
C GLU A 31 -6.54 -0.91 12.26
N PHE A 32 -5.45 -0.28 12.71
CA PHE A 32 -4.75 -0.67 13.94
C PHE A 32 -4.27 0.54 14.74
N ASP A 33 -4.06 0.32 16.03
CA ASP A 33 -3.62 1.35 16.97
C ASP A 33 -2.10 1.27 17.15
N TRP A 34 -1.37 2.21 16.60
CA TRP A 34 0.10 2.32 16.68
C TRP A 34 0.67 2.37 18.10
N THR A 35 -0.18 2.60 19.12
CA THR A 35 0.22 2.58 20.53
C THR A 35 0.12 1.21 21.18
N LYS A 36 -0.40 0.22 20.46
CA LYS A 36 -0.62 -1.15 20.91
C LYS A 36 0.25 -2.14 20.16
N PRO A 37 0.52 -3.32 20.73
CA PRO A 37 1.19 -4.39 20.00
C PRO A 37 0.43 -4.79 18.73
N PHE A 38 1.16 -5.10 17.68
CA PHE A 38 0.57 -5.66 16.45
C PHE A 38 -0.21 -6.94 16.73
N ASN A 39 -1.29 -7.15 15.99
CA ASN A 39 -2.17 -8.30 16.21
C ASN A 39 -2.76 -8.79 14.88
N ARG A 40 -2.67 -10.10 14.61
CA ARG A 40 -3.23 -10.76 13.43
C ARG A 40 -4.75 -10.62 13.30
N ASN A 41 -5.44 -10.30 14.39
CA ASN A 41 -6.91 -10.13 14.40
C ASN A 41 -7.35 -8.70 14.04
N ASN A 42 -6.42 -7.75 13.88
CA ASN A 42 -6.75 -6.42 13.37
C ASN A 42 -6.97 -6.54 11.86
N ARG A 43 -8.23 -6.63 11.44
CA ARG A 43 -8.59 -6.88 10.04
C ARG A 43 -9.70 -5.94 9.55
N GLU A 44 -10.10 -4.97 10.37
CA GLU A 44 -11.09 -3.98 9.98
C GLU A 44 -10.51 -3.02 8.93
N VAL A 45 -11.34 -2.67 7.94
CA VAL A 45 -10.94 -1.81 6.80
C VAL A 45 -12.08 -0.85 6.43
N ALA A 46 -12.89 -0.44 7.42
CA ALA A 46 -14.07 0.40 7.18
C ALA A 46 -13.73 1.76 6.58
N SER A 47 -12.58 2.32 6.95
CA SER A 47 -12.08 3.62 6.46
C SER A 47 -11.88 3.67 4.94
N ILE A 48 -11.67 2.53 4.28
CA ILE A 48 -11.43 2.47 2.83
C ILE A 48 -12.63 3.04 2.05
N THR A 49 -13.85 2.75 2.48
CA THR A 49 -15.07 3.21 1.80
C THR A 49 -15.44 4.66 2.13
N GLU A 50 -14.77 5.28 3.11
CA GLU A 50 -15.03 6.66 3.52
C GLU A 50 -14.22 7.70 2.72
N ASN A 51 -13.36 7.26 1.81
CA ASN A 51 -12.46 8.12 1.03
C ASN A 51 -13.13 8.95 -0.08
N ASN A 52 -14.46 8.96 -0.20
CA ASN A 52 -15.19 9.70 -1.22
C ASN A 52 -14.83 11.19 -1.28
N ARG A 53 -14.62 11.83 -0.11
CA ARG A 53 -14.26 13.25 -0.04
C ARG A 53 -12.85 13.53 -0.62
N ALA A 54 -11.91 12.60 -0.44
CA ALA A 54 -10.59 12.70 -1.06
C ALA A 54 -10.70 12.61 -2.58
N HIS A 55 -11.53 11.68 -3.07
CA HIS A 55 -11.77 11.52 -4.51
C HIS A 55 -12.43 12.76 -5.16
N GLU A 56 -13.30 13.48 -4.47
CA GLU A 56 -13.83 14.76 -4.98
C GLU A 56 -12.70 15.76 -5.27
N ILE A 57 -11.64 15.75 -4.45
CA ILE A 57 -10.46 16.62 -4.63
C ILE A 57 -9.60 16.10 -5.77
N TYR A 58 -9.32 14.81 -5.81
CA TYR A 58 -8.50 14.17 -6.85
C TYR A 58 -9.12 14.40 -8.23
N ASP A 59 -10.42 14.13 -8.39
CA ASP A 59 -11.15 14.32 -9.66
C ASP A 59 -11.10 15.77 -10.14
N ARG A 60 -11.29 16.72 -9.23
CA ARG A 60 -11.22 18.16 -9.54
C ARG A 60 -9.85 18.60 -10.02
N LEU A 61 -8.79 17.95 -9.53
CA LEU A 61 -7.40 18.26 -9.85
C LEU A 61 -6.84 17.38 -10.98
N GLY A 62 -7.61 16.42 -11.48
CA GLY A 62 -7.16 15.46 -12.50
C GLY A 62 -6.07 14.53 -11.98
N VAL A 63 -6.09 14.20 -10.69
CA VAL A 63 -5.13 13.29 -10.05
C VAL A 63 -5.75 11.90 -9.92
N SER A 64 -5.00 10.87 -10.31
CA SER A 64 -5.36 9.47 -10.09
C SER A 64 -4.38 8.87 -9.07
N PRO A 65 -4.79 8.63 -7.81
CA PRO A 65 -3.93 8.04 -6.79
C PRO A 65 -3.67 6.56 -7.05
N THR A 66 -2.57 6.05 -6.47
CA THR A 66 -2.32 4.61 -6.34
C THR A 66 -2.65 4.18 -4.91
N TYR A 67 -3.57 3.24 -4.76
CA TYR A 67 -3.86 2.59 -3.48
C TYR A 67 -2.92 1.41 -3.29
N CYS A 68 -2.01 1.49 -2.33
CA CYS A 68 -1.17 0.37 -1.91
C CYS A 68 -1.99 -0.50 -0.95
N VAL A 69 -2.47 -1.62 -1.45
CA VAL A 69 -3.44 -2.49 -0.78
C VAL A 69 -2.72 -3.60 -0.02
N ASP A 70 -3.13 -3.84 1.22
CA ASP A 70 -2.69 -4.96 2.05
C ASP A 70 -3.58 -6.21 1.90
N GLN A 71 -3.24 -7.28 2.63
CA GLN A 71 -3.99 -8.54 2.62
C GLN A 71 -5.44 -8.36 3.12
N CYS A 72 -5.66 -7.53 4.14
CA CYS A 72 -6.98 -7.35 4.75
C CYS A 72 -7.95 -6.63 3.82
N VAL A 73 -7.48 -5.61 3.14
CA VAL A 73 -8.27 -4.88 2.14
C VAL A 73 -8.57 -5.77 0.94
N ALA A 74 -7.58 -6.52 0.45
CA ALA A 74 -7.75 -7.42 -0.71
C ALA A 74 -8.71 -8.60 -0.43
N GLU A 75 -8.88 -9.00 0.84
CA GLU A 75 -9.83 -10.05 1.25
C GLU A 75 -11.20 -9.51 1.65
N ASN A 76 -11.38 -8.18 1.77
CA ASN A 76 -12.65 -7.58 2.18
C ASN A 76 -13.52 -7.27 0.95
N PRO A 77 -14.69 -7.95 0.77
CA PRO A 77 -15.48 -7.79 -0.44
C PRO A 77 -16.04 -6.37 -0.63
N VAL A 78 -16.32 -5.65 0.46
CA VAL A 78 -16.85 -4.28 0.39
C VAL A 78 -15.76 -3.29 -0.05
N ALA A 79 -14.55 -3.41 0.52
CA ALA A 79 -13.41 -2.60 0.11
C ALA A 79 -13.00 -2.90 -1.35
N VAL A 80 -12.98 -4.18 -1.73
CA VAL A 80 -12.68 -4.61 -3.10
C VAL A 80 -13.72 -4.07 -4.09
N GLU A 81 -15.03 -4.14 -3.79
CA GLU A 81 -16.08 -3.59 -4.65
C GLU A 81 -15.92 -2.08 -4.83
N TYR A 82 -15.67 -1.36 -3.75
CA TYR A 82 -15.46 0.09 -3.77
C TYR A 82 -14.25 0.47 -4.64
N LEU A 83 -13.08 -0.10 -4.36
CA LEU A 83 -11.85 0.21 -5.11
C LEU A 83 -11.96 -0.22 -6.58
N ASN A 84 -12.58 -1.37 -6.87
CA ASN A 84 -12.85 -1.81 -8.25
C ASN A 84 -13.75 -0.85 -9.03
N SER A 85 -14.69 -0.17 -8.36
CA SER A 85 -15.51 0.86 -9.01
C SER A 85 -14.64 2.02 -9.49
N LEU A 86 -13.72 2.47 -8.63
CA LEU A 86 -12.78 3.55 -8.94
C LEU A 86 -11.78 3.16 -10.05
N VAL A 87 -11.26 1.92 -10.00
CA VAL A 87 -10.35 1.39 -11.05
C VAL A 87 -11.05 1.36 -12.42
N LYS A 88 -12.29 0.86 -12.48
CA LYS A 88 -13.08 0.81 -13.72
C LYS A 88 -13.35 2.18 -14.33
N GLU A 89 -13.46 3.19 -13.49
CA GLU A 89 -13.64 4.59 -13.89
C GLU A 89 -12.30 5.29 -14.24
N GLY A 90 -11.16 4.61 -14.07
CA GLY A 90 -9.82 5.19 -14.27
C GLY A 90 -9.42 6.22 -13.21
N ARG A 91 -10.05 6.21 -12.05
CA ARG A 91 -9.88 7.19 -10.98
C ARG A 91 -8.80 6.79 -9.97
N CYS A 92 -8.32 5.56 -10.00
CA CYS A 92 -7.18 5.12 -9.22
C CYS A 92 -6.47 3.93 -9.87
N SER A 93 -5.28 3.62 -9.36
CA SER A 93 -4.53 2.39 -9.62
C SER A 93 -4.38 1.59 -8.33
N ILE A 94 -4.12 0.29 -8.45
CA ILE A 94 -3.84 -0.60 -7.32
C ILE A 94 -2.36 -0.94 -7.29
N GLY A 95 -1.76 -0.83 -6.11
CA GLY A 95 -0.42 -1.30 -5.78
C GLY A 95 -0.47 -2.28 -4.61
N THR A 96 0.67 -2.79 -4.20
CA THR A 96 0.81 -3.78 -3.12
C THR A 96 1.47 -3.15 -1.90
N GLN A 97 0.96 -3.48 -0.70
CA GLN A 97 1.58 -3.21 0.60
C GLN A 97 1.68 -4.51 1.40
N LEU A 98 2.81 -4.74 2.06
CA LEU A 98 3.00 -5.92 2.90
C LEU A 98 3.02 -5.56 4.38
N HIS A 99 1.99 -6.00 5.11
CA HIS A 99 1.97 -6.05 6.56
C HIS A 99 2.16 -7.51 7.02
N PRO A 100 3.35 -7.86 7.55
CA PRO A 100 3.67 -9.26 7.87
C PRO A 100 2.67 -9.93 8.81
N TRP A 101 2.20 -9.22 9.83
CA TRP A 101 1.34 -9.76 10.88
C TRP A 101 -0.06 -10.17 10.40
N VAL A 102 -0.57 -9.58 9.30
CA VAL A 102 -1.89 -9.92 8.72
C VAL A 102 -1.80 -10.67 7.39
N THR A 103 -0.59 -10.89 6.87
CA THR A 103 -0.36 -11.61 5.61
C THR A 103 0.17 -13.03 5.86
N PRO A 104 -0.49 -14.11 5.38
CA PRO A 104 0.05 -15.46 5.48
C PRO A 104 1.26 -15.70 4.54
N PRO A 105 2.09 -16.77 4.83
CA PRO A 105 2.00 -17.72 5.93
C PRO A 105 2.44 -17.10 7.26
N TYR A 106 1.90 -17.60 8.38
CA TYR A 106 2.10 -17.04 9.73
C TYR A 106 3.17 -17.84 10.51
N ASP A 107 4.37 -17.90 9.97
CA ASP A 107 5.48 -18.69 10.52
C ASP A 107 6.38 -17.88 11.47
N GLU A 108 6.11 -16.58 11.63
CA GLU A 108 6.83 -15.69 12.55
C GLU A 108 6.02 -15.37 13.81
N ASP A 109 6.73 -15.00 14.89
CA ASP A 109 6.14 -14.35 16.05
C ASP A 109 5.74 -12.91 15.72
N VAL A 110 4.55 -12.47 16.16
CA VAL A 110 4.12 -11.08 16.01
C VAL A 110 4.81 -10.22 17.07
N ASN A 111 5.69 -9.33 16.62
CA ASN A 111 6.41 -8.38 17.46
C ASN A 111 6.93 -7.21 16.59
N ASP A 112 7.45 -6.16 17.23
CA ASP A 112 7.92 -4.96 16.53
C ASP A 112 9.06 -5.25 15.55
N PHE A 113 9.94 -6.22 15.83
CA PHE A 113 11.03 -6.57 14.93
C PHE A 113 10.52 -7.22 13.65
N ASN A 114 9.63 -8.19 13.78
CA ASN A 114 9.05 -8.94 12.65
C ASN A 114 7.94 -8.17 11.91
N SER A 115 7.50 -7.01 12.42
CA SER A 115 6.58 -6.14 11.69
C SER A 115 7.23 -5.51 10.46
N TYR A 116 8.55 -5.38 10.46
CA TYR A 116 9.32 -4.97 9.29
C TYR A 116 9.64 -6.19 8.43
N HIS A 117 9.07 -6.28 7.24
CA HIS A 117 9.23 -7.43 6.34
C HIS A 117 10.71 -7.75 6.02
N GLY A 118 11.58 -6.74 5.90
CA GLY A 118 13.01 -6.93 5.68
C GLY A 118 13.77 -7.59 6.84
N ASN A 119 13.15 -7.77 8.01
CA ASN A 119 13.71 -8.51 9.15
C ASN A 119 13.32 -9.99 9.13
N LEU A 120 12.40 -10.39 8.27
CA LEU A 120 11.99 -11.79 8.11
C LEU A 120 13.05 -12.58 7.33
N PRO A 121 13.13 -13.91 7.52
CA PRO A 121 13.87 -14.76 6.59
C PRO A 121 13.41 -14.52 5.14
N GLU A 122 14.34 -14.42 4.19
CA GLU A 122 14.04 -14.12 2.79
C GLU A 122 12.95 -15.05 2.20
N SER A 123 12.98 -16.33 2.56
CA SER A 123 11.98 -17.30 2.10
C SER A 123 10.57 -16.98 2.59
N LEU A 124 10.45 -16.50 3.84
CA LEU A 124 9.16 -16.12 4.43
C LEU A 124 8.67 -14.79 3.85
N GLU A 125 9.54 -13.78 3.74
CA GLU A 125 9.21 -12.51 3.10
C GLU A 125 8.70 -12.74 1.68
N ARG A 126 9.42 -13.53 0.88
CA ARG A 126 9.02 -13.89 -0.48
C ARG A 126 7.67 -14.60 -0.53
N ALA A 127 7.43 -15.54 0.37
CA ALA A 127 6.15 -16.25 0.45
C ALA A 127 4.99 -15.30 0.74
N LYS A 128 5.16 -14.37 1.70
CA LYS A 128 4.15 -13.37 2.03
C LYS A 128 3.89 -12.40 0.88
N ILE A 129 4.94 -11.89 0.21
CA ILE A 129 4.80 -11.03 -0.96
C ILE A 129 4.03 -11.74 -2.06
N ASN A 130 4.34 -13.00 -2.36
CA ASN A 130 3.59 -13.77 -3.35
C ASN A 130 2.12 -13.91 -2.95
N THR A 131 1.85 -14.24 -1.68
CA THR A 131 0.47 -14.42 -1.18
C THR A 131 -0.35 -13.13 -1.35
N VAL A 132 0.16 -11.99 -0.88
CA VAL A 132 -0.59 -10.72 -0.99
C VAL A 132 -0.76 -10.30 -2.45
N THR A 133 0.26 -10.52 -3.28
CA THR A 133 0.19 -10.22 -4.72
C THR A 133 -0.86 -11.06 -5.41
N ASP A 134 -0.84 -12.40 -5.20
CA ASP A 134 -1.84 -13.32 -5.76
C ASP A 134 -3.27 -12.94 -5.32
N THR A 135 -3.44 -12.56 -4.05
CA THR A 135 -4.74 -12.12 -3.51
C THR A 135 -5.21 -10.84 -4.21
N ILE A 136 -4.32 -9.86 -4.38
CA ILE A 136 -4.63 -8.59 -5.08
C ILE A 136 -4.95 -8.85 -6.55
N GLU A 137 -4.17 -9.68 -7.25
CA GLU A 137 -4.44 -10.03 -8.65
C GLU A 137 -5.82 -10.68 -8.82
N GLN A 138 -6.19 -11.57 -7.90
CA GLN A 138 -7.50 -12.22 -7.90
C GLN A 138 -8.65 -11.24 -7.61
N ALA A 139 -8.47 -10.34 -6.63
CA ALA A 139 -9.50 -9.41 -6.21
C ALA A 139 -9.76 -8.29 -7.23
N PHE A 140 -8.70 -7.77 -7.84
CA PHE A 140 -8.78 -6.58 -8.71
C PHE A 140 -8.60 -6.87 -10.20
N GLY A 141 -8.20 -8.07 -10.58
CA GLY A 141 -7.97 -8.44 -11.98
C GLY A 141 -6.80 -7.69 -12.62
N VAL A 142 -5.86 -7.20 -11.82
CA VAL A 142 -4.63 -6.49 -12.25
C VAL A 142 -3.44 -7.45 -12.26
N ARG A 143 -2.38 -7.08 -12.99
CA ARG A 143 -1.08 -7.78 -13.01
C ARG A 143 0.05 -6.77 -12.92
#